data_ebf5e1a8ef5044bef58898a75df0dfe3
#
_entry.id   ebf5e1a8ef5044bef58898a75df0dfe3
#
_cell.length_a   1.000
_cell.length_b   1.000
_cell.length_c   1.000
_cell.angle_alpha   90.00
_cell.angle_beta   90.00
_cell.angle_gamma   90.00
#
_symmetry.space_group_name_H-M   'P 1'
#
loop_
_entity.id
_entity.type
_entity.pdbx_description
1 polymer ?
#
loop_
_entity_poly.entity_id
_entity_poly.type
_entity_poly.pdbx_seq_one_letter_code
_entity_poly.pdbx_strand_id
1 'polypeptide(L)'
;MDKKVTVVGAGHVGATAAQRLSEKGLSDVVLVDIIEGVPQGKALDLMEAAPIEKHDSTLVGVNAYEATAGSDIAIITAGIPRKPGMSRDDLISTNAGIVGQVAEQIAKYSPECILIIVSNPLDAMCHVAHKASGFPKNRVIGMAG
;
A
#
# COMPACT_ATOMS: atom_id res chain seq x y z
N MET A 1 9.31 -7.13 -14.57
CA MET A 1 10.48 -7.05 -13.65
C MET A 1 10.48 -8.20 -12.67
N ASP A 2 11.65 -8.52 -12.10
CA ASP A 2 11.77 -9.64 -11.15
C ASP A 2 11.19 -9.32 -9.77
N LYS A 3 10.92 -8.05 -9.49
CA LYS A 3 10.38 -7.59 -8.22
C LYS A 3 8.99 -6.98 -8.40
N LYS A 4 8.13 -7.24 -7.42
CA LYS A 4 6.77 -6.69 -7.37
C LYS A 4 6.56 -5.97 -6.03
N VAL A 5 6.04 -4.76 -6.10
CA VAL A 5 5.63 -3.98 -4.93
C VAL A 5 4.14 -3.69 -5.01
N THR A 6 3.42 -4.02 -3.95
CA THR A 6 2.03 -3.58 -3.79
C THR A 6 1.98 -2.30 -2.96
N VAL A 7 1.22 -1.32 -3.42
CA VAL A 7 0.89 -0.10 -2.66
C VAL A 7 -0.60 -0.11 -2.38
N VAL A 8 -0.99 -0.11 -1.12
CA VAL A 8 -2.40 -0.08 -0.69
C VAL A 8 -2.76 1.32 -0.22
N GLY A 9 -3.76 1.89 -0.87
CA GLY A 9 -4.16 3.27 -0.75
C GLY A 9 -3.72 4.09 -1.97
N ALA A 10 -4.66 4.49 -2.82
CA ALA A 10 -4.41 5.28 -4.02
C ALA A 10 -4.64 6.79 -3.80
N GLY A 11 -4.49 7.26 -2.57
CA GLY A 11 -4.47 8.68 -2.25
C GLY A 11 -3.17 9.35 -2.72
N HIS A 12 -2.91 10.56 -2.24
CA HIS A 12 -1.71 11.31 -2.66
C HIS A 12 -0.42 10.59 -2.29
N VAL A 13 -0.32 10.06 -1.08
CA VAL A 13 0.90 9.37 -0.63
C VAL A 13 1.12 8.08 -1.39
N GLY A 14 0.11 7.21 -1.46
CA GLY A 14 0.23 5.91 -2.13
C GLY A 14 0.48 6.04 -3.64
N ALA A 15 -0.27 6.90 -4.34
CA ALA A 15 -0.07 7.12 -5.77
C ALA A 15 1.32 7.71 -6.06
N THR A 16 1.81 8.63 -5.23
CA THR A 16 3.17 9.18 -5.37
C THR A 16 4.24 8.12 -5.13
N ALA A 17 4.05 7.26 -4.13
CA ALA A 17 4.95 6.14 -3.89
C ALA A 17 4.99 5.18 -5.10
N ALA A 18 3.82 4.83 -5.63
CA ALA A 18 3.71 3.98 -6.83
C ALA A 18 4.43 4.61 -8.03
N GLN A 19 4.23 5.92 -8.26
CA GLN A 19 4.91 6.67 -9.30
C GLN A 19 6.43 6.59 -9.15
N ARG A 20 6.96 6.90 -7.97
CA ARG A 20 8.41 6.91 -7.75
C ARG A 20 9.05 5.54 -7.88
N LEU A 21 8.34 4.48 -7.48
CA LEU A 21 8.81 3.10 -7.67
C LEU A 21 8.94 2.74 -9.15
N SER A 22 7.92 3.07 -9.95
CA SER A 22 7.93 2.79 -11.39
C SER A 22 8.93 3.64 -12.16
N GLU A 23 8.97 4.96 -11.92
CA GLU A 23 9.93 5.88 -12.57
C GLU A 23 11.39 5.51 -12.31
N LYS A 24 11.69 4.97 -11.14
CA LYS A 24 13.03 4.50 -10.79
C LYS A 24 13.36 3.10 -11.33
N GLY A 25 12.42 2.43 -11.97
CA GLY A 25 12.63 1.09 -12.49
C GLY A 25 12.94 0.05 -11.41
N LEU A 26 12.42 0.22 -10.20
CA LEU A 26 12.74 -0.66 -9.06
C LEU A 26 11.92 -1.95 -9.06
N SER A 27 10.68 -1.89 -9.54
CA SER A 27 9.73 -3.01 -9.49
C SER A 27 8.55 -2.78 -10.41
N ASP A 28 7.82 -3.83 -10.71
CA ASP A 28 6.42 -3.72 -11.13
C ASP A 28 5.57 -3.35 -9.91
N VAL A 29 4.52 -2.57 -10.12
CA VAL A 29 3.71 -1.99 -9.03
C VAL A 29 2.26 -2.36 -9.21
N VAL A 30 1.63 -2.80 -8.12
CA VAL A 30 0.17 -2.97 -8.00
C VAL A 30 -0.35 -1.91 -7.04
N LEU A 31 -1.20 -1.03 -7.53
CA LEU A 31 -1.86 0.01 -6.74
C LEU A 31 -3.27 -0.43 -6.38
N VAL A 32 -3.55 -0.60 -5.09
CA VAL A 32 -4.83 -1.09 -4.58
C VAL A 32 -5.59 0.04 -3.88
N ASP A 33 -6.86 0.19 -4.18
CA ASP A 33 -7.79 1.03 -3.42
C ASP A 33 -9.21 0.47 -3.48
N ILE A 34 -10.01 0.76 -2.46
CA ILE A 34 -11.42 0.34 -2.41
C ILE A 34 -12.32 1.16 -3.35
N ILE A 35 -11.89 2.36 -3.73
CA ILE A 35 -12.69 3.27 -4.57
C ILE A 35 -12.53 2.86 -6.03
N GLU A 36 -13.61 2.35 -6.62
CA GLU A 36 -13.62 1.92 -8.01
C GLU A 36 -13.22 3.05 -8.96
N GLY A 37 -12.36 2.74 -9.93
CA GLY A 37 -11.87 3.67 -10.93
C GLY A 37 -10.67 4.50 -10.49
N VAL A 38 -10.47 4.75 -9.20
CA VAL A 38 -9.38 5.60 -8.71
C VAL A 38 -8.00 4.96 -8.92
N PRO A 39 -7.72 3.74 -8.47
CA PRO A 39 -6.42 3.14 -8.72
C PRO A 39 -6.19 2.86 -10.19
N GLN A 40 -7.24 2.46 -10.93
CA GLN A 40 -7.15 2.21 -12.37
C GLN A 40 -6.78 3.47 -13.16
N GLY A 41 -7.48 4.57 -12.90
CA GLY A 41 -7.23 5.84 -13.59
C GLY A 41 -5.83 6.38 -13.30
N LYS A 42 -5.39 6.34 -12.05
CA LYS A 42 -4.04 6.77 -11.68
C LYS A 42 -2.95 5.89 -12.28
N ALA A 43 -3.14 4.57 -12.27
CA ALA A 43 -2.20 3.65 -12.88
C ALA A 43 -2.07 3.88 -14.39
N LEU A 44 -3.19 4.08 -15.09
CA LEU A 44 -3.20 4.37 -16.52
C LEU A 44 -2.44 5.66 -16.83
N ASP A 45 -2.75 6.74 -16.12
CA ASP A 45 -2.10 8.05 -16.29
C ASP A 45 -0.57 7.95 -16.11
N LEU A 46 -0.12 7.24 -15.08
CA LEU A 46 1.31 7.04 -14.83
C LEU A 46 1.97 6.13 -15.89
N MET A 47 1.27 5.13 -16.38
CA MET A 47 1.78 4.25 -17.44
C MET A 47 1.88 4.97 -18.79
N GLU A 48 0.98 5.91 -19.08
CA GLU A 48 1.07 6.74 -20.28
C GLU A 48 2.30 7.67 -20.26
N ALA A 49 2.79 8.05 -19.08
CA ALA A 49 4.02 8.82 -18.93
C ALA A 49 5.31 7.97 -19.06
N ALA A 50 5.22 6.65 -18.97
CA ALA A 50 6.38 5.76 -18.96
C ALA A 50 7.38 5.95 -20.12
N PRO A 51 6.95 6.17 -21.38
CA PRO A 51 7.90 6.43 -22.47
C PRO A 51 8.71 7.73 -22.30
N ILE A 52 8.09 8.74 -21.67
CA ILE A 52 8.74 10.03 -21.41
C ILE A 52 9.72 9.88 -20.24
N GLU A 53 9.30 9.19 -19.19
CA GLU A 53 10.09 8.92 -18.00
C GLU A 53 11.15 7.83 -18.21
N LYS A 54 11.08 7.11 -19.34
CA LYS A 54 12.05 6.10 -19.79
C LYS A 54 12.19 4.91 -18.83
N HIS A 55 11.06 4.40 -18.35
CA HIS A 55 11.02 3.15 -17.58
C HIS A 55 10.12 2.11 -18.27
N ASP A 56 10.35 0.85 -17.94
CA ASP A 56 9.59 -0.29 -18.43
C ASP A 56 8.85 -1.05 -17.29
N SER A 57 8.83 -0.48 -16.10
CA SER A 57 8.02 -1.00 -14.99
C SER A 57 6.54 -0.96 -15.35
N THR A 58 5.83 -2.04 -15.07
CA THR A 58 4.37 -2.05 -15.17
C THR A 58 3.75 -1.51 -13.88
N LEU A 59 2.68 -0.73 -14.04
CA LEU A 59 1.88 -0.24 -12.93
C LEU A 59 0.41 -0.53 -13.23
N VAL A 60 -0.26 -1.28 -12.37
CA VAL A 60 -1.66 -1.66 -12.53
C VAL A 60 -2.48 -1.25 -11.31
N GLY A 61 -3.65 -0.66 -11.55
CA GLY A 61 -4.60 -0.30 -10.49
C GLY A 61 -5.72 -1.31 -10.37
N VAL A 62 -6.03 -1.71 -9.13
CA VAL A 62 -7.03 -2.74 -8.84
C VAL A 62 -7.85 -2.39 -7.58
N ASN A 63 -9.05 -2.98 -7.47
CA ASN A 63 -9.89 -2.87 -6.28
C ASN A 63 -9.88 -4.15 -5.42
N ALA A 64 -9.20 -5.20 -5.87
CA ALA A 64 -9.11 -6.49 -5.18
C ALA A 64 -7.66 -6.93 -5.05
N TYR A 65 -7.40 -7.94 -4.21
CA TYR A 65 -6.03 -8.29 -3.81
C TYR A 65 -5.39 -9.41 -4.63
N GLU A 66 -6.12 -10.05 -5.54
CA GLU A 66 -5.60 -11.19 -6.32
C GLU A 66 -4.33 -10.81 -7.12
N ALA A 67 -4.30 -9.60 -7.68
CA ALA A 67 -3.16 -9.11 -8.44
C ALA A 67 -1.91 -8.86 -7.56
N THR A 68 -2.09 -8.75 -6.25
CA THR A 68 -0.98 -8.54 -5.31
C THR A 68 -0.18 -9.80 -5.03
N ALA A 69 -0.66 -10.96 -5.49
CA ALA A 69 -0.03 -12.24 -5.21
C ALA A 69 1.46 -12.25 -5.59
N GLY A 70 2.28 -12.74 -4.67
CA GLY A 70 3.72 -12.83 -4.87
C GLY A 70 4.47 -11.49 -4.78
N SER A 71 3.91 -10.48 -4.13
CA SER A 71 4.62 -9.23 -3.87
C SER A 71 5.80 -9.46 -2.92
N ASP A 72 6.94 -8.82 -3.22
CA ASP A 72 8.11 -8.80 -2.34
C ASP A 72 7.92 -7.81 -1.17
N ILE A 73 7.27 -6.69 -1.46
CA ILE A 73 6.99 -5.62 -0.48
C ILE A 73 5.55 -5.16 -0.65
N ALA A 74 4.89 -4.89 0.45
CA ALA A 74 3.61 -4.19 0.47
C ALA A 74 3.71 -2.92 1.31
N ILE A 75 3.41 -1.79 0.71
CA ILE A 75 3.39 -0.46 1.36
C ILE A 75 1.94 -0.13 1.69
N ILE A 76 1.63 0.02 2.97
CA ILE A 76 0.26 0.29 3.43
C ILE A 76 0.15 1.76 3.81
N THR A 77 -0.53 2.52 2.95
CA THR A 77 -0.86 3.93 3.18
C THR A 77 -2.36 4.12 3.44
N ALA A 78 -3.13 3.04 3.42
CA ALA A 78 -4.57 3.06 3.63
C ALA A 78 -4.93 3.54 5.04
N GLY A 79 -6.05 4.23 5.14
CA GLY A 79 -6.55 4.80 6.38
C GLY A 79 -7.18 6.16 6.14
N ILE A 80 -7.84 6.70 7.15
CA ILE A 80 -8.44 8.02 7.09
C ILE A 80 -7.57 9.03 7.87
N PRO A 81 -7.52 10.31 7.43
CA PRO A 81 -6.91 11.36 8.22
C PRO A 81 -7.82 11.72 9.40
N ARG A 82 -7.23 12.32 10.44
CA ARG A 82 -8.00 12.84 11.57
C ARG A 82 -8.96 13.94 11.09
N LYS A 83 -10.23 13.74 11.38
CA LYS A 83 -11.27 14.73 11.05
C LYS A 83 -11.57 15.64 12.26
N PRO A 84 -12.04 16.88 12.03
CA PRO A 84 -12.49 17.74 13.13
C PRO A 84 -13.55 17.04 13.99
N GLY A 85 -13.42 17.12 15.30
CA GLY A 85 -14.32 16.46 16.27
C GLY A 85 -14.00 14.97 16.53
N MET A 86 -13.07 14.38 15.80
CA MET A 86 -12.64 12.99 16.01
C MET A 86 -11.59 12.92 17.13
N SER A 87 -11.82 12.05 18.13
CA SER A 87 -10.84 11.77 19.16
C SER A 87 -9.66 10.96 18.59
N ARG A 88 -8.56 10.90 19.34
CA ARG A 88 -7.42 10.07 19.00
C ARG A 88 -7.80 8.58 18.99
N ASP A 89 -8.62 8.16 19.93
CA ASP A 89 -9.09 6.78 20.05
C ASP A 89 -10.02 6.39 18.91
N ASP A 90 -10.86 7.30 18.44
CA ASP A 90 -11.71 7.09 17.26
C ASP A 90 -10.86 6.85 16.01
N LEU A 91 -9.80 7.64 15.82
CA LEU A 91 -8.89 7.47 14.69
C LEU A 91 -8.16 6.13 14.76
N ILE A 92 -7.65 5.75 15.94
CA ILE A 92 -6.99 4.46 16.15
C ILE A 92 -7.95 3.32 15.83
N SER A 93 -9.16 3.32 16.37
CA SER A 93 -10.16 2.27 16.12
C SER A 93 -10.51 2.13 14.66
N THR A 94 -10.76 3.23 13.97
CA THR A 94 -11.11 3.21 12.55
C THR A 94 -9.96 2.69 11.69
N ASN A 95 -8.77 3.23 11.87
CA ASN A 95 -7.61 2.83 11.09
C ASN A 95 -7.12 1.42 11.45
N ALA A 96 -7.29 0.98 12.69
CA ALA A 96 -6.99 -0.41 13.08
C ALA A 96 -7.84 -1.41 12.30
N GLY A 97 -9.12 -1.12 12.10
CA GLY A 97 -10.00 -1.93 11.25
C GLY A 97 -9.51 -1.99 9.80
N ILE A 98 -9.18 -0.85 9.23
CA ILE A 98 -8.71 -0.74 7.84
C ILE A 98 -7.36 -1.45 7.66
N VAL A 99 -6.36 -1.09 8.44
CA VAL A 99 -5.00 -1.66 8.33
C VAL A 99 -4.99 -3.15 8.66
N GLY A 100 -5.78 -3.59 9.63
CA GLY A 100 -5.93 -5.01 9.97
C GLY A 100 -6.43 -5.82 8.78
N GLN A 101 -7.51 -5.41 8.14
CA GLN A 101 -8.05 -6.07 6.95
C GLN A 101 -7.05 -6.09 5.79
N VAL A 102 -6.39 -4.96 5.54
CA VAL A 102 -5.35 -4.87 4.50
C VAL A 102 -4.21 -5.85 4.77
N ALA A 103 -3.69 -5.88 6.00
CA ALA A 103 -2.60 -6.78 6.37
C ALA A 103 -2.97 -8.25 6.23
N GLU A 104 -4.20 -8.63 6.60
CA GLU A 104 -4.72 -9.99 6.40
C GLU A 104 -4.79 -10.37 4.91
N GLN A 105 -5.30 -9.47 4.07
CA GLN A 105 -5.39 -9.72 2.63
C GLN A 105 -4.00 -9.85 1.99
N ILE A 106 -3.08 -8.96 2.35
CA ILE A 106 -1.70 -9.05 1.85
C ILE A 106 -1.04 -10.34 2.31
N ALA A 107 -1.19 -10.74 3.57
CA ALA A 107 -0.63 -12.00 4.09
C ALA A 107 -1.18 -13.23 3.36
N LYS A 108 -2.46 -13.19 2.97
CA LYS A 108 -3.09 -14.26 2.20
C LYS A 108 -2.46 -14.45 0.81
N TYR A 109 -2.23 -13.37 0.08
CA TYR A 109 -1.75 -13.43 -1.31
C TYR A 109 -0.22 -13.33 -1.44
N SER A 110 0.45 -12.76 -0.44
CA SER A 110 1.90 -12.55 -0.43
C SER A 110 2.50 -12.89 0.95
N PRO A 111 2.47 -14.17 1.36
CA PRO A 111 2.83 -14.58 2.73
C PRO A 111 4.31 -14.35 3.08
N GLU A 112 5.17 -14.14 2.10
CA GLU A 112 6.60 -13.92 2.31
C GLU A 112 7.03 -12.45 2.18
N CYS A 113 6.09 -11.53 1.93
CA CYS A 113 6.44 -10.14 1.71
C CYS A 113 6.88 -9.41 2.99
N ILE A 114 7.46 -8.24 2.80
CA ILE A 114 7.76 -7.28 3.84
C ILE A 114 6.65 -6.21 3.84
N LEU A 115 6.10 -5.90 5.02
CA LEU A 115 5.13 -4.81 5.17
C LEU A 115 5.85 -3.52 5.56
N ILE A 116 5.58 -2.44 4.84
CA ILE A 116 5.98 -1.09 5.21
C ILE A 116 4.72 -0.30 5.55
N ILE A 117 4.59 0.08 6.80
CA ILE A 117 3.41 0.79 7.31
C ILE A 117 3.68 2.29 7.28
N VAL A 118 2.81 3.03 6.60
CA VAL A 118 2.83 4.50 6.52
C VAL A 118 1.61 5.10 7.21
N SER A 119 0.54 4.32 7.37
CA SER A 119 -0.72 4.73 8.00
C SER A 119 -0.52 5.21 9.43
N ASN A 120 -1.31 6.22 9.83
CA ASN A 120 -1.23 6.81 11.15
C ASN A 120 -2.43 6.41 12.05
N PRO A 121 -2.25 6.37 13.37
CA PRO A 121 -1.00 6.58 14.13
C PRO A 121 0.01 5.44 13.89
N LEU A 122 1.23 5.80 13.50
CA LEU A 122 2.18 4.83 12.94
C LEU A 122 2.48 3.65 13.86
N ASP A 123 2.86 3.92 15.11
CA ASP A 123 3.25 2.85 16.03
C ASP A 123 2.09 1.88 16.30
N ALA A 124 0.88 2.42 16.51
CA ALA A 124 -0.31 1.61 16.69
C ALA A 124 -0.62 0.77 15.44
N MET A 125 -0.50 1.36 14.25
CA MET A 125 -0.77 0.65 12.99
C MET A 125 0.27 -0.42 12.69
N CYS A 126 1.52 -0.24 13.09
CA CYS A 126 2.55 -1.29 13.01
C CYS A 126 2.18 -2.50 13.89
N HIS A 127 1.71 -2.26 15.11
CA HIS A 127 1.23 -3.34 15.97
C HIS A 127 0.01 -4.06 15.40
N VAL A 128 -0.94 -3.31 14.86
CA VAL A 128 -2.13 -3.89 14.20
C VAL A 128 -1.73 -4.75 13.00
N ALA A 129 -0.89 -4.24 12.12
CA ALA A 129 -0.42 -4.97 10.95
C ALA A 129 0.38 -6.22 11.33
N HIS A 130 1.24 -6.14 12.33
CA HIS A 130 2.00 -7.27 12.84
C HIS A 130 1.08 -8.38 13.35
N LYS A 131 0.09 -8.02 14.16
CA LYS A 131 -0.87 -8.98 14.72
C LYS A 131 -1.77 -9.59 13.65
N ALA A 132 -2.30 -8.78 12.75
CA ALA A 132 -3.23 -9.22 11.73
C ALA A 132 -2.57 -10.08 10.65
N SER A 133 -1.35 -9.75 10.24
CA SER A 133 -0.62 -10.51 9.23
C SER A 133 -0.06 -11.84 9.73
N GLY A 134 0.24 -11.94 11.03
CA GLY A 134 0.97 -13.06 11.60
C GLY A 134 2.45 -13.11 11.19
N PHE A 135 2.96 -12.04 10.56
CA PHE A 135 4.35 -11.97 10.11
C PHE A 135 5.32 -11.80 11.28
N PRO A 136 6.56 -12.29 11.15
CA PRO A 136 7.58 -12.01 12.15
C PRO A 136 7.93 -10.51 12.19
N LYS A 137 8.41 -10.04 13.35
CA LYS A 137 8.70 -8.61 13.57
C LYS A 137 9.63 -7.98 12.54
N ASN A 138 10.61 -8.73 12.07
CA ASN A 138 11.59 -8.25 11.09
C ASN A 138 11.02 -8.04 9.68
N ARG A 139 9.75 -8.39 9.46
CA ARG A 139 9.05 -8.15 8.19
C ARG A 139 7.93 -7.10 8.31
N VAL A 140 7.81 -6.42 9.43
CA VAL A 140 6.85 -5.32 9.63
C VAL A 140 7.62 -4.08 10.04
N ILE A 141 7.65 -3.09 9.16
CA ILE A 141 8.47 -1.88 9.29
C ILE A 141 7.54 -0.66 9.30
N GLY A 142 7.74 0.24 10.25
CA GLY A 142 7.09 1.54 10.25
C GLY A 142 7.96 2.59 9.56
N MET A 143 7.35 3.40 8.70
CA MET A 143 8.01 4.49 8.02
C MET A 143 7.33 5.82 8.33
N ALA A 144 8.08 6.74 8.94
CA ALA A 144 7.70 8.12 9.16
C ALA A 144 8.85 9.06 8.76
N GLY A 145 8.47 10.25 8.35
CA GLY A 145 9.44 11.29 7.97
C GLY A 145 10.02 12.06 9.15
#